data_6d51f6cfb2caeb8125393d4c968d3a57
#
_entry.id   6d51f6cfb2caeb8125393d4c968d3a57
#
_cell.length_a   1.000
_cell.length_b   1.000
_cell.length_c   1.000
_cell.angle_alpha   90.00
_cell.angle_beta   90.00
_cell.angle_gamma   90.00
#
_symmetry.space_group_name_H-M   'P 1'
#
loop_
_entity.id
_entity.type
_entity.pdbx_description
1 polymer ?
#
loop_
_entity_poly.entity_id
_entity_poly.type
_entity_poly.pdbx_seq_one_letter_code
_entity_poly.pdbx_strand_id
1 'polypeptide(L)'
;MNKTEYLEYCNQKYAEGNPILPDEVYDRLVQNTELENKVGYNVSDERFKHPFPMYSLQKVFVGEDEEPNWDSKQPQIMTAKLDGAAVSITYIEGELTQALTRGDGKEGLDITDKIKSLVPNTIWSKGVKQITGEIVAPKEIPNARNYASGALNLKDLEEFKSRNLTFIAYGLQPAIGAEWTEDMNLVSGMGFNAVTKSDYREFPQDGKVVRVDSNTYFEKLGYTSHHPRGSFALKTRQAGVVTRLLDVEWNVGKSGAVSPVAILEPCIIGEATVSRATLHNQAYIEALELEIGCSVEVIRSGEIIPRIVKRV
;
A
#
# COMPACT_ATOMS: atom_id res chain seq x y z
N MET A 1 5.80 -19.43 14.38
CA MET A 1 6.55 -18.69 15.41
C MET A 1 5.59 -18.43 16.56
N ASN A 2 5.92 -18.91 17.74
CA ASN A 2 5.15 -18.66 18.96
C ASN A 2 5.58 -17.33 19.60
N LYS A 3 4.93 -16.92 20.73
CA LYS A 3 5.23 -15.65 21.40
C LYS A 3 6.68 -15.57 21.89
N THR A 4 7.18 -16.61 22.51
CA THR A 4 8.55 -16.65 23.06
C THR A 4 9.60 -16.55 21.95
N GLU A 5 9.48 -17.35 20.89
CA GLU A 5 10.35 -17.30 19.69
C GLU A 5 10.36 -15.90 19.05
N TYR A 6 9.21 -15.24 19.04
CA TYR A 6 9.12 -13.88 18.48
C TYR A 6 9.82 -12.85 19.37
N LEU A 7 9.66 -12.93 20.68
CA LEU A 7 10.32 -12.03 21.62
C LEU A 7 11.85 -12.24 21.65
N GLU A 8 12.32 -13.48 21.53
CA GLU A 8 13.75 -13.77 21.36
C GLU A 8 14.29 -13.17 20.06
N TYR A 9 13.53 -13.28 18.97
CA TYR A 9 13.88 -12.65 17.70
C TYR A 9 13.91 -11.12 17.80
N CYS A 10 12.94 -10.49 18.50
CA CYS A 10 12.94 -9.06 18.78
C CYS A 10 14.19 -8.64 19.59
N ASN A 11 14.57 -9.41 20.61
CA ASN A 11 15.78 -9.18 21.40
C ASN A 11 17.05 -9.22 20.55
N GLN A 12 17.16 -10.24 19.70
CA GLN A 12 18.30 -10.35 18.79
C GLN A 12 18.39 -9.14 17.87
N LYS A 13 17.27 -8.71 17.29
CA LYS A 13 17.22 -7.55 16.40
C LYS A 13 17.50 -6.23 17.11
N TYR A 14 17.08 -6.10 18.36
CA TYR A 14 17.42 -4.96 19.20
C TYR A 14 18.93 -4.88 19.45
N ALA A 15 19.57 -6.01 19.81
CA ALA A 15 21.01 -6.08 20.00
C ALA A 15 21.82 -5.79 18.71
N GLU A 16 21.23 -6.05 17.54
CA GLU A 16 21.80 -5.73 16.23
C GLU A 16 21.60 -4.24 15.84
N GLY A 17 20.98 -3.41 16.71
CA GLY A 17 20.64 -2.01 16.43
C GLY A 17 19.48 -1.83 15.43
N ASN A 18 18.64 -2.85 15.27
CA ASN A 18 17.51 -2.89 14.34
C ASN A 18 16.23 -3.32 15.06
N PRO A 19 15.67 -2.52 16.00
CA PRO A 19 14.50 -2.89 16.76
C PRO A 19 13.30 -3.20 15.87
N ILE A 20 12.47 -4.15 16.27
CA ILE A 20 11.27 -4.60 15.56
C ILE A 20 10.01 -4.09 16.26
N LEU A 21 10.08 -3.93 17.59
CA LEU A 21 9.01 -3.46 18.44
C LEU A 21 9.45 -2.22 19.21
N PRO A 22 8.55 -1.25 19.50
CA PRO A 22 8.79 -0.22 20.50
C PRO A 22 9.06 -0.84 21.88
N ASP A 23 9.92 -0.21 22.65
CA ASP A 23 10.30 -0.69 23.99
C ASP A 23 9.09 -0.93 24.90
N GLU A 24 8.15 0.02 24.94
CA GLU A 24 6.92 -0.09 25.74
C GLU A 24 6.06 -1.31 25.37
N VAL A 25 6.05 -1.65 24.08
CA VAL A 25 5.32 -2.81 23.57
C VAL A 25 6.07 -4.09 23.95
N TYR A 26 7.40 -4.10 23.77
CA TYR A 26 8.25 -5.21 24.17
C TYR A 26 8.12 -5.49 25.68
N ASP A 27 8.26 -4.47 26.52
CA ASP A 27 8.17 -4.57 27.97
C ASP A 27 6.83 -5.14 28.45
N ARG A 28 5.73 -4.71 27.83
CA ARG A 28 4.40 -5.26 28.12
C ARG A 28 4.30 -6.74 27.73
N LEU A 29 4.89 -7.14 26.62
CA LEU A 29 4.81 -8.51 26.10
C LEU A 29 5.70 -9.49 26.89
N VAL A 30 6.83 -9.03 27.43
CA VAL A 30 7.72 -9.88 28.24
C VAL A 30 7.22 -10.10 29.66
N GLN A 31 6.28 -9.29 30.16
CA GLN A 31 5.67 -9.48 31.47
C GLN A 31 5.15 -10.92 31.62
N ASN A 32 5.47 -11.55 32.73
CA ASN A 32 5.18 -12.96 33.05
C ASN A 32 5.81 -13.99 32.07
N THR A 33 6.90 -13.62 31.41
CA THR A 33 7.73 -14.53 30.62
C THR A 33 9.12 -14.63 31.19
N GLU A 34 9.88 -15.67 30.83
CA GLU A 34 11.28 -15.85 31.22
C GLU A 34 12.22 -14.73 30.73
N LEU A 35 11.72 -13.85 29.88
CA LEU A 35 12.46 -12.74 29.26
C LEU A 35 12.29 -11.40 29.99
N GLU A 36 11.48 -11.33 31.06
CA GLU A 36 11.06 -10.10 31.77
C GLU A 36 12.23 -9.26 32.34
N ASN A 37 13.42 -9.83 32.50
CA ASN A 37 14.56 -9.16 33.14
C ASN A 37 15.64 -8.67 32.15
N LYS A 38 15.35 -8.51 30.87
CA LYS A 38 16.30 -8.01 29.86
C LYS A 38 15.94 -6.60 29.39
N VAL A 39 16.82 -5.62 29.59
CA VAL A 39 16.63 -4.15 29.47
C VAL A 39 16.80 -3.60 28.05
N GLY A 40 16.02 -2.59 27.63
CA GLY A 40 16.06 -1.89 26.34
C GLY A 40 16.04 -0.35 26.39
N TYR A 41 16.23 0.36 25.27
CA TYR A 41 16.47 1.82 25.13
C TYR A 41 15.49 2.53 24.16
N ASN A 42 15.22 3.84 24.38
CA ASN A 42 14.25 4.70 23.66
C ASN A 42 14.85 5.54 22.52
N VAL A 43 14.19 5.65 21.34
CA VAL A 43 14.42 6.72 20.34
C VAL A 43 13.15 7.05 19.53
N SER A 44 12.86 8.33 19.29
CA SER A 44 11.74 8.87 18.49
C SER A 44 12.11 9.00 17.00
N ASP A 45 11.17 8.68 16.09
CA ASP A 45 11.26 8.58 14.63
C ASP A 45 11.77 7.22 14.07
N GLU A 46 11.70 6.18 14.84
CA GLU A 46 12.14 4.84 14.47
C GLU A 46 11.16 4.13 13.52
N ARG A 47 11.73 3.47 12.50
CA ARG A 47 11.01 2.53 11.66
C ARG A 47 11.13 1.13 12.25
N PHE A 48 10.02 0.42 12.25
CA PHE A 48 9.93 -0.94 12.77
C PHE A 48 9.69 -1.93 11.65
N LYS A 49 10.29 -3.12 11.76
CA LYS A 49 10.17 -4.16 10.74
C LYS A 49 8.82 -4.86 10.81
N HIS A 50 8.23 -5.09 9.65
CA HIS A 50 7.06 -5.96 9.56
C HIS A 50 7.47 -7.40 9.88
N PRO A 51 6.68 -8.16 10.70
CA PRO A 51 6.88 -9.59 10.88
C PRO A 51 6.87 -10.35 9.56
N PHE A 52 6.03 -9.91 8.62
CA PHE A 52 5.95 -10.42 7.26
C PHE A 52 5.99 -9.25 6.26
N PRO A 53 6.84 -9.31 5.22
CA PRO A 53 6.98 -8.20 4.26
C PRO A 53 5.67 -7.84 3.56
N MET A 54 5.47 -6.55 3.31
CA MET A 54 4.36 -6.01 2.54
C MET A 54 4.80 -5.74 1.11
N TYR A 55 4.66 -6.71 0.23
CA TYR A 55 5.05 -6.58 -1.17
C TYR A 55 4.15 -5.62 -1.95
N SER A 56 4.72 -4.96 -2.95
CA SER A 56 3.94 -4.28 -3.99
C SER A 56 3.31 -5.31 -4.94
N LEU A 57 2.39 -4.89 -5.80
CA LEU A 57 1.85 -5.74 -6.85
C LEU A 57 2.46 -5.37 -8.21
N GLN A 58 2.74 -6.36 -9.05
CA GLN A 58 3.03 -6.15 -10.46
C GLN A 58 1.81 -5.45 -11.08
N LYS A 59 2.04 -4.44 -11.92
CA LYS A 59 0.98 -3.77 -12.68
C LYS A 59 0.85 -4.45 -14.03
N VAL A 60 -0.38 -4.75 -14.42
CA VAL A 60 -0.74 -5.32 -15.72
C VAL A 60 -1.84 -4.42 -16.31
N PHE A 61 -1.60 -3.84 -17.48
CA PHE A 61 -2.57 -2.96 -18.14
C PHE A 61 -3.39 -3.76 -19.15
N VAL A 62 -4.71 -3.68 -19.02
CA VAL A 62 -5.67 -4.39 -19.90
C VAL A 62 -5.42 -4.02 -21.37
N GLY A 63 -5.20 -5.04 -22.20
CA GLY A 63 -4.99 -4.89 -23.63
C GLY A 63 -3.58 -4.43 -24.06
N GLU A 64 -2.65 -4.24 -23.12
CA GLU A 64 -1.26 -3.83 -23.40
C GLU A 64 -0.25 -4.86 -22.90
N ASP A 65 -0.44 -5.35 -21.66
CA ASP A 65 0.46 -6.29 -21.04
C ASP A 65 -0.13 -7.70 -21.05
N GLU A 66 0.73 -8.71 -21.09
CA GLU A 66 0.31 -10.10 -20.89
C GLU A 66 0.09 -10.35 -19.40
N GLU A 67 -1.04 -10.98 -19.08
CA GLU A 67 -1.32 -11.43 -17.73
C GLU A 67 -0.40 -12.61 -17.35
N PRO A 68 -0.01 -12.74 -16.06
CA PRO A 68 0.76 -13.89 -15.60
C PRO A 68 0.06 -15.21 -15.97
N ASN A 69 0.79 -16.09 -16.60
CA ASN A 69 0.28 -17.41 -17.01
C ASN A 69 0.36 -18.39 -15.83
N TRP A 70 -0.75 -18.55 -15.12
CA TRP A 70 -0.90 -19.53 -14.05
C TRP A 70 -1.55 -20.82 -14.56
N ASP A 71 -1.40 -21.91 -13.81
CA ASP A 71 -2.12 -23.15 -14.10
C ASP A 71 -3.63 -22.88 -14.12
N SER A 72 -4.27 -23.13 -15.25
CA SER A 72 -5.71 -22.89 -15.48
C SER A 72 -6.63 -23.67 -14.53
N LYS A 73 -6.11 -24.69 -13.85
CA LYS A 73 -6.82 -25.45 -12.82
C LYS A 73 -6.87 -24.72 -11.47
N GLN A 74 -6.08 -23.67 -11.28
CA GLN A 74 -6.06 -22.91 -10.04
C GLN A 74 -7.12 -21.82 -10.08
N PRO A 75 -8.07 -21.80 -9.13
CA PRO A 75 -9.04 -20.71 -9.03
C PRO A 75 -8.33 -19.36 -8.85
N GLN A 76 -8.84 -18.36 -9.54
CA GLN A 76 -8.39 -16.98 -9.44
C GLN A 76 -9.50 -16.14 -8.83
N ILE A 77 -9.13 -15.28 -7.90
CA ILE A 77 -10.04 -14.36 -7.24
C ILE A 77 -9.69 -12.94 -7.66
N MET A 78 -10.73 -12.19 -8.03
CA MET A 78 -10.61 -10.79 -8.38
C MET A 78 -11.33 -9.94 -7.33
N THR A 79 -10.63 -8.95 -6.78
CA THR A 79 -11.18 -8.02 -5.78
C THR A 79 -10.91 -6.57 -6.17
N ALA A 80 -11.55 -5.64 -5.47
CA ALA A 80 -11.27 -4.22 -5.61
C ALA A 80 -9.81 -3.92 -5.24
N LYS A 81 -9.12 -3.12 -6.07
CA LYS A 81 -7.86 -2.52 -5.68
C LYS A 81 -8.16 -1.17 -5.05
N LEU A 82 -8.27 -1.17 -3.74
CA LEU A 82 -8.53 0.02 -2.94
C LEU A 82 -7.37 1.01 -3.06
N ASP A 83 -7.69 2.28 -3.09
CA ASP A 83 -6.71 3.37 -3.18
C ASP A 83 -6.76 4.23 -1.91
N GLY A 84 -5.87 3.93 -0.99
CA GLY A 84 -5.77 4.57 0.31
C GLY A 84 -4.35 4.53 0.86
N ALA A 85 -4.21 4.07 2.10
CA ALA A 85 -2.94 3.88 2.77
C ALA A 85 -2.80 2.44 3.28
N ALA A 86 -1.82 1.72 2.74
CA ALA A 86 -1.54 0.35 3.14
C ALA A 86 -0.90 0.28 4.53
N VAL A 87 -1.42 -0.60 5.37
CA VAL A 87 -0.92 -0.82 6.74
C VAL A 87 -0.86 -2.30 7.08
N SER A 88 0.03 -2.66 8.00
CA SER A 88 0.06 -3.97 8.65
C SER A 88 -0.30 -3.85 10.11
N ILE A 89 -1.04 -4.84 10.62
CA ILE A 89 -1.45 -4.91 12.01
C ILE A 89 -1.00 -6.25 12.56
N THR A 90 -0.17 -6.22 13.60
CA THR A 90 0.40 -7.40 14.24
C THR A 90 -0.36 -7.72 15.53
N TYR A 91 -0.82 -8.95 15.61
CA TYR A 91 -1.42 -9.54 16.81
C TYR A 91 -0.51 -10.63 17.35
N ILE A 92 -0.32 -10.64 18.67
CA ILE A 92 0.44 -11.67 19.37
C ILE A 92 -0.48 -12.26 20.42
N GLU A 93 -0.68 -13.58 20.37
CA GLU A 93 -1.62 -14.32 21.23
C GLU A 93 -3.04 -13.70 21.23
N GLY A 94 -3.42 -13.14 20.06
CA GLY A 94 -4.73 -12.51 19.86
C GLY A 94 -4.82 -11.05 20.29
N GLU A 95 -3.80 -10.46 20.89
CA GLU A 95 -3.78 -9.04 21.28
C GLU A 95 -3.12 -8.18 20.21
N LEU A 96 -3.73 -7.04 19.87
CA LEU A 96 -3.14 -6.04 18.98
C LEU A 96 -1.89 -5.47 19.65
N THR A 97 -0.74 -5.76 19.05
CA THR A 97 0.56 -5.42 19.60
C THR A 97 1.18 -4.23 18.88
N GLN A 98 1.10 -4.21 17.55
CA GLN A 98 1.72 -3.18 16.73
C GLN A 98 0.94 -2.97 15.44
N ALA A 99 0.90 -1.73 14.95
CA ALA A 99 0.44 -1.42 13.60
C ALA A 99 1.43 -0.47 12.94
N LEU A 100 1.79 -0.77 11.68
CA LEU A 100 2.79 -0.03 10.92
C LEU A 100 2.25 0.46 9.59
N THR A 101 2.69 1.64 9.16
CA THR A 101 2.54 2.05 7.76
C THR A 101 3.35 1.10 6.88
N ARG A 102 2.97 0.91 5.61
CA ARG A 102 3.72 0.02 4.70
C ARG A 102 5.20 0.39 4.58
N GLY A 103 5.52 1.70 4.59
CA GLY A 103 6.89 2.15 4.35
C GLY A 103 7.45 1.63 3.02
N ASP A 104 8.65 1.07 3.05
CA ASP A 104 9.29 0.41 1.90
C ASP A 104 8.85 -1.05 1.69
N GLY A 105 7.94 -1.53 2.53
CA GLY A 105 7.42 -2.91 2.54
C GLY A 105 8.17 -3.85 3.49
N LYS A 106 9.31 -3.43 4.04
CA LYS A 106 10.07 -4.18 5.06
C LYS A 106 9.93 -3.54 6.43
N GLU A 107 9.88 -2.22 6.48
CA GLU A 107 9.75 -1.43 7.70
C GLU A 107 8.88 -0.20 7.51
N GLY A 108 8.13 0.19 8.55
CA GLY A 108 7.20 1.30 8.55
C GLY A 108 7.21 2.10 9.84
N LEU A 109 6.49 3.21 9.85
CA LEU A 109 6.28 4.04 11.04
C LEU A 109 5.21 3.41 11.92
N ASP A 110 5.40 3.49 13.24
CA ASP A 110 4.41 3.02 14.22
C ASP A 110 3.18 3.94 14.24
N ILE A 111 2.01 3.34 14.08
CA ILE A 111 0.70 3.98 14.09
C ILE A 111 -0.29 3.25 15.01
N THR A 112 0.23 2.44 15.93
CA THR A 112 -0.55 1.52 16.75
C THR A 112 -1.72 2.20 17.47
N ASP A 113 -1.49 3.35 18.12
CA ASP A 113 -2.53 4.03 18.89
C ASP A 113 -3.67 4.56 18.01
N LYS A 114 -3.35 4.95 16.77
CA LYS A 114 -4.37 5.36 15.79
C LYS A 114 -5.24 4.16 15.38
N ILE A 115 -4.58 3.06 15.05
CA ILE A 115 -5.24 1.85 14.52
C ILE A 115 -6.15 1.19 15.54
N LYS A 116 -5.84 1.24 16.84
CA LYS A 116 -6.71 0.75 17.92
C LYS A 116 -8.15 1.29 17.87
N SER A 117 -8.36 2.44 17.25
CA SER A 117 -9.71 3.04 17.09
C SER A 117 -10.47 2.53 15.87
N LEU A 118 -9.82 1.87 14.93
CA LEU A 118 -10.39 1.43 13.65
C LEU A 118 -10.63 -0.08 13.54
N VAL A 119 -9.96 -0.88 14.39
CA VAL A 119 -9.96 -2.33 14.27
C VAL A 119 -10.12 -3.00 15.65
N PRO A 120 -10.48 -4.28 15.70
CA PRO A 120 -10.54 -5.03 16.96
C PRO A 120 -9.20 -5.02 17.68
N ASN A 121 -9.19 -4.69 18.97
CA ASN A 121 -7.98 -4.75 19.80
C ASN A 121 -7.60 -6.19 20.18
N THR A 122 -8.55 -7.12 20.08
CA THR A 122 -8.35 -8.55 20.33
C THR A 122 -9.00 -9.39 19.24
N ILE A 123 -8.33 -10.47 18.86
CA ILE A 123 -8.83 -11.49 17.94
C ILE A 123 -8.65 -12.88 18.51
N TRP A 124 -9.43 -13.84 18.02
CA TRP A 124 -9.26 -15.25 18.40
C TRP A 124 -8.13 -15.87 17.55
N SER A 125 -6.89 -15.69 17.95
CA SER A 125 -5.71 -16.26 17.27
C SER A 125 -4.60 -16.57 18.26
N LYS A 126 -3.73 -17.51 17.90
CA LYS A 126 -2.52 -17.86 18.65
C LYS A 126 -1.26 -17.52 17.87
N GLY A 127 -0.19 -17.32 18.59
CA GLY A 127 1.11 -16.96 18.03
C GLY A 127 1.08 -15.57 17.40
N VAL A 128 2.00 -15.31 16.49
CA VAL A 128 2.12 -14.05 15.76
C VAL A 128 1.27 -14.11 14.49
N LYS A 129 0.39 -13.15 14.34
CA LYS A 129 -0.42 -12.93 13.13
C LYS A 129 -0.25 -11.49 12.63
N GLN A 130 -0.10 -11.34 11.32
CA GLN A 130 -0.13 -10.05 10.67
C GLN A 130 -1.35 -9.97 9.75
N ILE A 131 -2.20 -8.98 9.96
CA ILE A 131 -3.30 -8.64 9.06
C ILE A 131 -2.88 -7.41 8.27
N THR A 132 -2.88 -7.51 6.95
CA THR A 132 -2.59 -6.40 6.05
C THR A 132 -3.86 -5.88 5.41
N GLY A 133 -3.94 -4.58 5.22
CA GLY A 133 -5.12 -3.96 4.63
C GLY A 133 -4.86 -2.53 4.18
N GLU A 134 -5.92 -1.91 3.69
CA GLU A 134 -5.93 -0.53 3.25
C GLU A 134 -6.79 0.31 4.18
N ILE A 135 -6.27 1.46 4.63
CA ILE A 135 -7.08 2.49 5.25
C ILE A 135 -7.59 3.40 4.14
N VAL A 136 -8.90 3.50 4.04
CA VAL A 136 -9.60 4.26 3.00
C VAL A 136 -10.54 5.29 3.59
N ALA A 137 -10.85 6.31 2.80
CA ALA A 137 -11.88 7.29 3.08
C ALA A 137 -12.93 7.27 1.95
N PRO A 138 -14.19 7.64 2.22
CA PRO A 138 -15.23 7.70 1.18
C PRO A 138 -14.80 8.56 -0.03
N LYS A 139 -15.14 8.11 -1.23
CA LYS A 139 -14.75 8.78 -2.48
C LYS A 139 -15.35 10.19 -2.66
N GLU A 140 -16.41 10.52 -1.91
CA GLU A 140 -17.00 11.85 -1.85
C GLU A 140 -16.09 12.88 -1.19
N ILE A 141 -15.11 12.42 -0.40
CA ILE A 141 -14.09 13.29 0.19
C ILE A 141 -13.07 13.65 -0.90
N PRO A 142 -12.85 14.95 -1.19
CA PRO A 142 -11.85 15.36 -2.17
C PRO A 142 -10.46 14.81 -1.85
N ASN A 143 -9.80 14.22 -2.84
CA ASN A 143 -8.50 13.55 -2.65
C ASN A 143 -8.52 12.51 -1.51
N ALA A 144 -9.55 11.67 -1.47
CA ALA A 144 -9.79 10.69 -0.40
C ALA A 144 -8.56 9.83 -0.07
N ARG A 145 -7.75 9.45 -1.06
CA ARG A 145 -6.47 8.77 -0.83
C ARG A 145 -5.51 9.61 0.01
N ASN A 146 -5.30 10.88 -0.35
CA ASN A 146 -4.40 11.77 0.39
C ASN A 146 -4.97 12.09 1.77
N TYR A 147 -6.30 12.17 1.89
CA TYR A 147 -6.98 12.34 3.17
C TYR A 147 -6.70 11.15 4.10
N ALA A 148 -6.80 9.92 3.61
CA ALA A 148 -6.52 8.71 4.38
C ALA A 148 -5.02 8.60 4.75
N SER A 149 -4.11 8.78 3.79
CA SER A 149 -2.67 8.70 4.05
C SER A 149 -2.17 9.86 4.94
N GLY A 150 -2.69 11.07 4.75
CA GLY A 150 -2.40 12.23 5.59
C GLY A 150 -2.84 12.05 7.03
N ALA A 151 -3.97 11.36 7.26
CA ALA A 151 -4.46 11.08 8.60
C ALA A 151 -3.48 10.25 9.43
N LEU A 152 -2.74 9.34 8.81
CA LEU A 152 -1.73 8.53 9.51
C LEU A 152 -0.56 9.38 10.05
N ASN A 153 -0.33 10.56 9.49
CA ASN A 153 0.73 11.48 9.92
C ASN A 153 0.26 12.50 10.98
N LEU A 154 -1.03 12.52 11.33
CA LEU A 154 -1.56 13.42 12.36
C LEU A 154 -0.90 13.10 13.70
N LYS A 155 -0.52 14.15 14.44
CA LYS A 155 0.02 14.02 15.80
C LYS A 155 -1.09 13.92 16.84
N ASP A 156 -2.23 14.56 16.58
CA ASP A 156 -3.39 14.57 17.47
C ASP A 156 -4.26 13.32 17.19
N LEU A 157 -4.39 12.49 18.21
CA LEU A 157 -5.19 11.26 18.16
C LEU A 157 -6.70 11.55 18.06
N GLU A 158 -7.18 12.62 18.69
CA GLU A 158 -8.60 12.99 18.64
C GLU A 158 -8.96 13.53 17.24
N GLU A 159 -8.06 14.29 16.61
CA GLU A 159 -8.22 14.67 15.21
C GLU A 159 -8.26 13.45 14.31
N PHE A 160 -7.38 12.45 14.53
CA PHE A 160 -7.40 11.20 13.77
C PHE A 160 -8.73 10.46 13.94
N LYS A 161 -9.23 10.30 15.16
CA LYS A 161 -10.50 9.63 15.46
C LYS A 161 -11.71 10.35 14.85
N SER A 162 -11.63 11.66 14.64
CA SER A 162 -12.68 12.45 14.00
C SER A 162 -12.76 12.22 12.48
N ARG A 163 -11.71 11.61 11.87
CA ARG A 163 -11.65 11.34 10.44
C ARG A 163 -12.56 10.16 10.06
N ASN A 164 -13.27 10.31 8.93
CA ASN A 164 -14.07 9.22 8.38
C ASN A 164 -13.18 8.24 7.64
N LEU A 165 -12.65 7.27 8.36
CA LEU A 165 -11.70 6.26 7.87
C LEU A 165 -12.23 4.86 8.11
N THR A 166 -11.94 3.96 7.18
CA THR A 166 -12.28 2.54 7.29
C THR A 166 -11.04 1.70 6.96
N PHE A 167 -10.77 0.67 7.77
CA PHE A 167 -9.77 -0.34 7.46
C PHE A 167 -10.43 -1.51 6.74
N ILE A 168 -9.86 -1.93 5.60
CA ILE A 168 -10.31 -3.08 4.83
C ILE A 168 -9.15 -4.04 4.65
N ALA A 169 -9.26 -5.23 5.21
CA ALA A 169 -8.24 -6.26 5.19
C ALA A 169 -8.20 -7.00 3.85
N TYR A 170 -6.98 -7.31 3.38
CA TYR A 170 -6.75 -8.12 2.18
C TYR A 170 -5.66 -9.19 2.36
N GLY A 171 -5.09 -9.33 3.54
CA GLY A 171 -4.07 -10.35 3.82
C GLY A 171 -4.05 -10.81 5.26
N LEU A 172 -3.73 -12.09 5.45
CA LEU A 172 -3.48 -12.74 6.74
C LEU A 172 -2.18 -13.56 6.62
N GLN A 173 -1.24 -13.32 7.51
CA GLN A 173 0.05 -14.01 7.54
C GLN A 173 0.42 -14.45 8.97
N PRO A 174 0.95 -15.68 9.15
CA PRO A 174 0.92 -16.74 8.15
C PRO A 174 -0.52 -17.18 7.83
N ALA A 175 -0.74 -17.66 6.62
CA ALA A 175 -2.02 -18.21 6.20
C ALA A 175 -2.49 -19.32 7.16
N ILE A 176 -3.80 -19.43 7.34
CA ILE A 176 -4.45 -20.46 8.19
C ILE A 176 -5.22 -21.44 7.32
N GLY A 177 -5.97 -20.93 6.34
CA GLY A 177 -6.75 -21.71 5.40
C GLY A 177 -5.91 -22.31 4.27
N ALA A 178 -6.45 -23.31 3.58
CA ALA A 178 -5.86 -23.83 2.35
C ALA A 178 -5.99 -22.81 1.21
N GLU A 179 -7.05 -22.01 1.24
CA GLU A 179 -7.39 -20.98 0.27
C GLU A 179 -7.35 -19.59 0.92
N TRP A 180 -6.97 -18.58 0.13
CA TRP A 180 -6.96 -17.19 0.60
C TRP A 180 -8.37 -16.67 0.92
N THR A 181 -9.38 -17.10 0.20
CA THR A 181 -10.78 -16.78 0.50
C THR A 181 -11.21 -17.31 1.86
N GLU A 182 -10.70 -18.46 2.30
CA GLU A 182 -10.91 -18.98 3.66
C GLU A 182 -10.25 -18.04 4.69
N ASP A 183 -9.02 -17.61 4.45
CA ASP A 183 -8.33 -16.65 5.33
C ASP A 183 -9.12 -15.34 5.44
N MET A 184 -9.65 -14.82 4.33
CA MET A 184 -10.48 -13.60 4.35
C MET A 184 -11.81 -13.80 5.08
N ASN A 185 -12.39 -15.01 5.03
CA ASN A 185 -13.55 -15.35 5.83
C ASN A 185 -13.22 -15.39 7.33
N LEU A 186 -12.06 -15.95 7.70
CA LEU A 186 -11.58 -15.94 9.08
C LEU A 186 -11.34 -14.51 9.59
N VAL A 187 -10.68 -13.66 8.79
CA VAL A 187 -10.45 -12.25 9.11
C VAL A 187 -11.77 -11.50 9.30
N SER A 188 -12.75 -11.76 8.43
CA SER A 188 -14.10 -11.20 8.61
C SER A 188 -14.77 -11.70 9.91
N GLY A 189 -14.61 -12.97 10.25
CA GLY A 189 -15.09 -13.56 11.52
C GLY A 189 -14.41 -12.97 12.75
N MET A 190 -13.20 -12.42 12.61
CA MET A 190 -12.47 -11.68 13.66
C MET A 190 -12.98 -10.24 13.84
N GLY A 191 -13.93 -9.78 13.01
CA GLY A 191 -14.54 -8.46 13.11
C GLY A 191 -13.96 -7.40 12.14
N PHE A 192 -13.20 -7.81 11.13
CA PHE A 192 -12.69 -6.89 10.11
C PHE A 192 -13.59 -6.82 8.88
N ASN A 193 -13.57 -5.69 8.20
CA ASN A 193 -14.00 -5.64 6.81
C ASN A 193 -12.97 -6.35 5.94
N ALA A 194 -13.34 -7.43 5.26
CA ALA A 194 -12.44 -8.14 4.36
C ALA A 194 -12.77 -7.82 2.89
N VAL A 195 -11.75 -7.63 2.06
CA VAL A 195 -11.88 -7.20 0.66
C VAL A 195 -12.74 -8.14 -0.21
N THR A 196 -12.96 -9.38 0.23
CA THR A 196 -13.80 -10.37 -0.45
C THR A 196 -15.30 -10.24 -0.13
N LYS A 197 -15.70 -9.37 0.82
CA LYS A 197 -17.09 -9.27 1.30
C LYS A 197 -17.94 -8.27 0.51
N SER A 198 -17.33 -7.34 -0.21
CA SER A 198 -18.03 -6.32 -1.00
C SER A 198 -17.15 -5.84 -2.14
N ASP A 199 -17.75 -5.17 -3.12
CA ASP A 199 -17.04 -4.43 -4.17
C ASP A 199 -16.46 -3.10 -3.68
N TYR A 200 -16.86 -2.62 -2.51
CA TYR A 200 -16.41 -1.38 -1.86
C TYR A 200 -16.42 -0.16 -2.81
N ARG A 201 -17.49 -0.02 -3.59
CA ARG A 201 -17.63 1.04 -4.61
C ARG A 201 -17.73 2.44 -4.02
N GLU A 202 -18.00 2.55 -2.72
CA GLU A 202 -18.02 3.78 -1.94
C GLU A 202 -16.62 4.36 -1.68
N PHE A 203 -15.56 3.58 -1.90
CA PHE A 203 -14.18 3.99 -1.71
C PHE A 203 -13.42 4.12 -3.05
N PRO A 204 -12.37 4.94 -3.11
CA PRO A 204 -11.52 5.05 -4.29
C PRO A 204 -10.89 3.70 -4.66
N GLN A 205 -10.86 3.39 -5.94
CA GLN A 205 -10.24 2.19 -6.49
C GLN A 205 -9.41 2.55 -7.71
N ASP A 206 -8.20 2.01 -7.82
CA ASP A 206 -7.29 2.26 -8.94
C ASP A 206 -7.07 1.01 -9.81
N GLY A 207 -8.03 0.10 -9.82
CA GLY A 207 -8.02 -1.14 -10.59
C GLY A 207 -8.63 -2.33 -9.86
N LYS A 208 -8.20 -3.51 -10.23
CA LYS A 208 -8.54 -4.77 -9.56
C LYS A 208 -7.27 -5.49 -9.11
N VAL A 209 -7.38 -6.30 -8.08
CA VAL A 209 -6.34 -7.26 -7.72
C VAL A 209 -6.79 -8.63 -8.15
N VAL A 210 -5.96 -9.31 -8.93
CA VAL A 210 -6.15 -10.70 -9.32
C VAL A 210 -5.15 -11.55 -8.56
N ARG A 211 -5.61 -12.63 -7.92
CA ARG A 211 -4.78 -13.51 -7.11
C ARG A 211 -5.22 -14.96 -7.31
N VAL A 212 -4.25 -15.90 -7.28
CA VAL A 212 -4.57 -17.33 -7.14
C VAL A 212 -5.11 -17.59 -5.72
N ASP A 213 -6.17 -18.39 -5.62
CA ASP A 213 -6.84 -18.63 -4.34
C ASP A 213 -6.04 -19.58 -3.43
N SER A 214 -5.46 -20.63 -3.99
CA SER A 214 -4.65 -21.60 -3.24
C SER A 214 -3.42 -20.95 -2.59
N ASN A 215 -3.35 -20.92 -1.26
CA ASN A 215 -2.21 -20.43 -0.50
C ASN A 215 -0.94 -21.26 -0.79
N THR A 216 -1.06 -22.58 -0.89
CA THR A 216 0.08 -23.45 -1.21
C THR A 216 0.64 -23.17 -2.61
N TYR A 217 -0.23 -22.97 -3.59
CA TYR A 217 0.20 -22.65 -4.95
C TYR A 217 0.80 -21.24 -5.04
N PHE A 218 0.22 -20.27 -4.31
CA PHE A 218 0.77 -18.93 -4.20
C PHE A 218 2.21 -18.92 -3.68
N GLU A 219 2.47 -19.62 -2.58
CA GLU A 219 3.81 -19.75 -2.02
C GLU A 219 4.78 -20.49 -2.95
N LYS A 220 4.30 -21.53 -3.69
CA LYS A 220 5.10 -22.23 -4.70
C LYS A 220 5.53 -21.33 -5.85
N LEU A 221 4.69 -20.38 -6.28
CA LEU A 221 5.04 -19.38 -7.30
C LEU A 221 6.13 -18.43 -6.82
N GLY A 222 6.18 -18.19 -5.51
CA GLY A 222 7.19 -17.37 -4.86
C GLY A 222 7.08 -15.89 -5.19
N TYR A 223 8.21 -15.20 -5.01
CA TYR A 223 8.28 -13.75 -5.04
C TYR A 223 9.41 -13.29 -5.95
N THR A 224 9.28 -12.08 -6.46
CA THR A 224 10.41 -11.29 -6.99
C THR A 224 10.99 -10.45 -5.85
N SER A 225 11.99 -9.61 -6.14
CA SER A 225 12.48 -8.62 -5.16
C SER A 225 11.42 -7.61 -4.70
N HIS A 226 10.34 -7.42 -5.48
CA HIS A 226 9.36 -6.35 -5.26
C HIS A 226 7.91 -6.82 -5.15
N HIS A 227 7.55 -7.97 -5.72
CA HIS A 227 6.16 -8.42 -5.77
C HIS A 227 6.02 -9.94 -5.79
N PRO A 228 4.90 -10.49 -5.29
CA PRO A 228 4.57 -11.91 -5.42
C PRO A 228 4.24 -12.25 -6.86
N ARG A 229 4.52 -13.49 -7.28
CA ARG A 229 4.15 -13.99 -8.61
C ARG A 229 2.73 -14.53 -8.67
N GLY A 230 2.10 -14.79 -7.53
CA GLY A 230 0.73 -15.32 -7.42
C GLY A 230 -0.36 -14.26 -7.39
N SER A 231 -0.02 -12.97 -7.53
CA SER A 231 -1.00 -11.88 -7.63
C SER A 231 -0.47 -10.69 -8.41
N PHE A 232 -1.38 -9.93 -9.03
CA PHE A 232 -1.07 -8.71 -9.76
C PHE A 232 -2.20 -7.70 -9.67
N ALA A 233 -1.87 -6.44 -9.97
CA ALA A 233 -2.83 -5.36 -10.10
C ALA A 233 -3.23 -5.19 -11.57
N LEU A 234 -4.47 -5.53 -11.90
CA LEU A 234 -5.07 -5.30 -13.20
C LEU A 234 -5.56 -3.86 -13.27
N LYS A 235 -5.01 -3.09 -14.19
CA LYS A 235 -5.31 -1.68 -14.38
C LYS A 235 -5.82 -1.40 -15.78
N THR A 236 -6.77 -0.47 -15.88
CA THR A 236 -7.18 0.10 -17.16
C THR A 236 -6.52 1.46 -17.29
N ARG A 237 -5.90 1.76 -18.45
CA ARG A 237 -5.45 3.12 -18.68
C ARG A 237 -6.67 4.02 -18.79
N GLN A 238 -6.64 5.11 -18.05
CA GLN A 238 -7.60 6.19 -18.31
C GLN A 238 -7.31 6.77 -19.70
N ALA A 239 -8.36 6.97 -20.48
CA ALA A 239 -8.23 7.68 -21.74
C ALA A 239 -7.60 9.04 -21.50
N GLY A 240 -6.59 9.38 -22.29
CA GLY A 240 -5.94 10.68 -22.21
C GLY A 240 -6.89 11.77 -22.65
N VAL A 241 -6.66 12.98 -22.15
CA VAL A 241 -7.37 14.19 -22.61
C VAL A 241 -6.47 14.89 -23.61
N VAL A 242 -7.04 15.25 -24.76
CA VAL A 242 -6.33 16.03 -25.77
C VAL A 242 -6.37 17.51 -25.39
N THR A 243 -5.21 18.14 -25.36
CA THR A 243 -5.04 19.56 -25.11
C THR A 243 -3.90 20.12 -25.98
N ARG A 244 -3.62 21.40 -25.88
CA ARG A 244 -2.58 22.07 -26.69
C ARG A 244 -1.32 22.29 -25.84
N LEU A 245 -0.15 22.01 -26.44
CA LEU A 245 1.15 22.38 -25.87
C LEU A 245 1.40 23.86 -26.12
N LEU A 246 1.41 24.67 -25.09
CA LEU A 246 1.59 26.12 -25.17
C LEU A 246 3.04 26.56 -25.14
N ASP A 247 3.86 25.88 -24.26
CA ASP A 247 5.28 26.19 -24.07
C ASP A 247 6.00 25.01 -23.38
N VAL A 248 7.31 25.08 -23.32
CA VAL A 248 8.15 24.14 -22.57
C VAL A 248 9.10 24.92 -21.64
N GLU A 249 8.90 24.77 -20.34
CA GLU A 249 9.80 25.31 -19.32
C GLU A 249 10.92 24.32 -19.00
N TRP A 250 12.15 24.82 -18.91
CA TRP A 250 13.33 24.05 -18.55
C TRP A 250 13.76 24.36 -17.12
N ASN A 251 13.60 23.40 -16.23
CA ASN A 251 13.95 23.54 -14.81
C ASN A 251 15.24 22.81 -14.50
N VAL A 252 16.15 23.47 -13.76
CA VAL A 252 17.39 22.85 -13.29
C VAL A 252 17.21 22.38 -11.86
N GLY A 253 17.32 21.07 -11.63
CA GLY A 253 17.24 20.47 -10.31
C GLY A 253 18.51 20.72 -9.47
N LYS A 254 18.45 20.44 -8.16
CA LYS A 254 19.58 20.61 -7.24
C LYS A 254 20.84 19.80 -7.63
N SER A 255 20.66 18.71 -8.38
CA SER A 255 21.75 17.88 -8.92
C SER A 255 22.34 18.40 -10.25
N GLY A 256 21.87 19.56 -10.77
CA GLY A 256 22.23 20.06 -12.09
C GLY A 256 21.49 19.39 -13.26
N ALA A 257 20.62 18.41 -12.99
CA ALA A 257 19.81 17.78 -14.02
C ALA A 257 18.75 18.75 -14.56
N VAL A 258 18.64 18.84 -15.89
CA VAL A 258 17.67 19.68 -16.57
C VAL A 258 16.41 18.84 -16.86
N SER A 259 15.27 19.30 -16.37
CA SER A 259 13.97 18.61 -16.52
C SER A 259 12.99 19.53 -17.25
N PRO A 260 12.55 19.17 -18.47
CA PRO A 260 11.54 19.94 -19.19
C PRO A 260 10.13 19.64 -18.64
N VAL A 261 9.32 20.70 -18.58
CA VAL A 261 7.92 20.66 -18.17
C VAL A 261 7.08 21.33 -19.25
N ALA A 262 6.09 20.61 -19.79
CA ALA A 262 5.14 21.16 -20.72
C ALA A 262 4.17 22.11 -20.01
N ILE A 263 3.94 23.28 -20.61
CA ILE A 263 2.85 24.19 -20.27
C ILE A 263 1.72 23.90 -21.24
N LEU A 264 0.56 23.58 -20.69
CA LEU A 264 -0.60 23.13 -21.46
C LEU A 264 -1.75 24.11 -21.37
N GLU A 265 -2.57 24.16 -22.39
CA GLU A 265 -3.91 24.70 -22.26
C GLU A 265 -4.63 23.91 -21.16
N PRO A 266 -5.21 24.58 -20.12
CA PRO A 266 -5.79 23.86 -18.99
C PRO A 266 -6.86 22.88 -19.43
N CYS A 267 -6.74 21.63 -18.98
CA CYS A 267 -7.72 20.56 -19.23
C CYS A 267 -8.07 19.82 -17.94
N ILE A 268 -9.22 19.16 -17.92
CA ILE A 268 -9.67 18.40 -16.76
C ILE A 268 -9.34 16.92 -17.00
N ILE A 269 -8.55 16.31 -16.10
CA ILE A 269 -8.23 14.89 -16.12
C ILE A 269 -8.62 14.30 -14.75
N GLY A 270 -9.70 13.51 -14.73
CA GLY A 270 -10.34 13.09 -13.49
C GLY A 270 -10.92 14.31 -12.75
N GLU A 271 -10.57 14.47 -11.48
CA GLU A 271 -11.05 15.59 -10.64
C GLU A 271 -10.08 16.77 -10.58
N ALA A 272 -9.04 16.80 -11.42
CA ALA A 272 -8.01 17.83 -11.36
C ALA A 272 -7.89 18.62 -12.66
N THR A 273 -7.74 19.94 -12.53
CA THR A 273 -7.32 20.81 -13.64
C THR A 273 -5.82 20.65 -13.83
N VAL A 274 -5.42 20.25 -15.04
CA VAL A 274 -4.03 20.04 -15.44
C VAL A 274 -3.63 21.12 -16.43
N SER A 275 -2.59 21.88 -16.08
CA SER A 275 -1.98 22.91 -16.94
C SER A 275 -0.47 22.69 -17.13
N ARG A 276 0.10 21.64 -16.51
CA ARG A 276 1.52 21.30 -16.60
C ARG A 276 1.68 19.77 -16.66
N ALA A 277 2.61 19.28 -17.48
CA ALA A 277 2.91 17.87 -17.59
C ALA A 277 4.42 17.64 -17.70
N THR A 278 4.92 16.52 -17.15
CA THR A 278 6.33 16.18 -17.30
C THR A 278 6.65 15.75 -18.72
N LEU A 279 7.84 16.15 -19.18
CA LEU A 279 8.44 15.74 -20.45
C LEU A 279 9.68 14.87 -20.23
N HIS A 280 9.97 14.50 -18.99
CA HIS A 280 11.10 13.68 -18.57
C HIS A 280 12.48 14.24 -18.98
N ASN A 281 12.78 14.31 -20.27
CA ASN A 281 14.04 14.80 -20.83
C ASN A 281 13.85 15.22 -22.31
N GLN A 282 14.91 15.78 -22.91
CA GLN A 282 14.89 16.24 -24.30
C GLN A 282 14.62 15.09 -25.30
N ALA A 283 15.22 13.92 -25.11
CA ALA A 283 15.00 12.78 -26.01
C ALA A 283 13.53 12.35 -26.06
N TYR A 284 12.77 12.54 -24.96
CA TYR A 284 11.33 12.27 -24.93
C TYR A 284 10.53 13.26 -25.80
N ILE A 285 10.92 14.54 -25.79
CA ILE A 285 10.32 15.58 -26.65
C ILE A 285 10.54 15.23 -28.13
N GLU A 286 11.78 14.86 -28.47
CA GLU A 286 12.16 14.47 -29.85
C GLU A 286 11.44 13.19 -30.29
N ALA A 287 11.36 12.17 -29.43
CA ALA A 287 10.69 10.90 -29.74
C ALA A 287 9.17 11.06 -29.97
N LEU A 288 8.54 12.05 -29.35
CA LEU A 288 7.13 12.37 -29.55
C LEU A 288 6.90 13.46 -30.61
N GLU A 289 7.97 13.96 -31.23
CA GLU A 289 7.92 15.04 -32.24
C GLU A 289 7.11 16.26 -31.78
N LEU A 290 7.30 16.67 -30.51
CA LEU A 290 6.53 17.74 -29.90
C LEU A 290 7.00 19.12 -30.40
N GLU A 291 6.02 19.92 -30.80
CA GLU A 291 6.21 21.33 -31.22
C GLU A 291 5.25 22.22 -30.42
N ILE A 292 5.68 23.45 -30.11
CA ILE A 292 4.80 24.43 -29.48
C ILE A 292 3.59 24.67 -30.37
N GLY A 293 2.40 24.60 -29.79
CA GLY A 293 1.11 24.74 -30.50
C GLY A 293 0.50 23.43 -31.02
N CYS A 294 1.22 22.28 -30.95
CA CYS A 294 0.66 20.99 -31.32
C CYS A 294 -0.40 20.50 -30.30
N SER A 295 -1.31 19.66 -30.79
CA SER A 295 -2.25 18.92 -29.93
C SER A 295 -1.54 17.72 -29.34
N VAL A 296 -1.73 17.47 -28.05
CA VAL A 296 -1.11 16.40 -27.30
C VAL A 296 -2.12 15.65 -26.43
N GLU A 297 -1.97 14.35 -26.33
CA GLU A 297 -2.74 13.55 -25.38
C GLU A 297 -2.00 13.50 -24.04
N VAL A 298 -2.70 13.88 -22.97
CA VAL A 298 -2.17 13.95 -21.60
C VAL A 298 -2.91 12.96 -20.72
N ILE A 299 -2.16 12.17 -19.96
CA ILE A 299 -2.69 11.29 -18.92
C ILE A 299 -2.12 11.68 -17.56
N ARG A 300 -2.76 11.23 -16.46
CA ARG A 300 -2.16 11.28 -15.12
C ARG A 300 -1.57 9.92 -14.79
N SER A 301 -0.23 9.82 -14.81
CA SER A 301 0.48 8.59 -14.46
C SER A 301 0.33 8.31 -12.96
N GLY A 302 -0.23 7.14 -12.63
CA GLY A 302 -0.52 6.77 -11.24
C GLY A 302 -1.53 7.70 -10.58
N GLU A 303 -2.42 8.33 -11.40
CA GLU A 303 -3.45 9.29 -10.96
C GLU A 303 -2.92 10.59 -10.36
N ILE A 304 -1.61 10.79 -10.33
CA ILE A 304 -0.99 11.94 -9.67
C ILE A 304 -0.23 12.83 -10.64
N ILE A 305 0.73 12.29 -11.41
CA ILE A 305 1.66 13.07 -12.21
C ILE A 305 1.18 13.15 -13.67
N PRO A 306 0.82 14.36 -14.17
CA PRO A 306 0.49 14.54 -15.58
C PRO A 306 1.71 14.30 -16.48
N ARG A 307 1.51 13.58 -17.57
CA ARG A 307 2.51 13.40 -18.64
C ARG A 307 1.85 13.38 -20.02
N ILE A 308 2.56 13.87 -21.01
CA ILE A 308 2.17 13.72 -22.41
C ILE A 308 2.50 12.29 -22.84
N VAL A 309 1.60 11.63 -23.57
CA VAL A 309 1.82 10.26 -24.06
C VAL A 309 2.03 10.19 -25.56
N LYS A 310 1.45 11.13 -26.29
CA LYS A 310 1.64 11.24 -27.74
C LYS A 310 1.25 12.62 -28.24
N ARG A 311 1.76 12.99 -29.43
CA ARG A 311 1.22 14.04 -30.29
C ARG A 311 -0.01 13.50 -31.03
N VAL A 312 -1.03 14.32 -31.19
CA VAL A 312 -2.32 13.98 -31.87
C VAL A 312 -2.43 14.71 -33.19
#